data_8d03d6232ff1a10f975e955bf19fd557
#
_entry.id   8d03d6232ff1a10f975e955bf19fd557
#
_cell.length_a   1.000
_cell.length_b   1.000
_cell.length_c   1.000
_cell.angle_alpha   90.00
_cell.angle_beta   90.00
_cell.angle_gamma   90.00
#
_symmetry.space_group_name_H-M   'P 1'
#
loop_
_entity.id
_entity.type
_entity.pdbx_description
1 polymer ?
#
loop_
_entity_poly.entity_id
_entity_poly.type
_entity_poly.pdbx_seq_one_letter_code
_entity_poly.pdbx_strand_id
1 'polypeptide(L)'
;DQPADVSVGGIVVLRLRHAGQRLQTAQQRATLAFNVLQNELMFAINQKASYDPKRIQVAKRLDNVVILAGGQTVCVITDEDAKGNRSSAFELAQRWAENIRKGILQNVADADSGLT
;
A
#
# COMPACT_ATOMS: atom_id res chain seq x y z
N ASP A 1 9.26 -9.39 -16.36
CA ASP A 1 8.14 -9.24 -15.44
C ASP A 1 7.39 -7.94 -15.74
N GLN A 2 6.08 -7.99 -15.86
CA GLN A 2 5.26 -6.83 -16.20
C GLN A 2 5.03 -5.98 -14.96
N PRO A 3 5.13 -4.65 -15.07
CA PRO A 3 4.75 -3.76 -13.97
C PRO A 3 3.28 -3.98 -13.59
N ALA A 4 2.98 -3.84 -12.32
CA ALA A 4 1.63 -4.00 -11.80
C ALA A 4 1.28 -2.86 -10.86
N ASP A 5 0.17 -2.18 -11.14
CA ASP A 5 -0.34 -1.11 -10.29
C ASP A 5 -1.14 -1.69 -9.13
N VAL A 6 -1.03 -1.05 -7.99
CA VAL A 6 -1.88 -1.33 -6.83
C VAL A 6 -2.73 -0.10 -6.60
N SER A 7 -4.05 -0.30 -6.53
CA SER A 7 -5.00 0.79 -6.31
C SER A 7 -5.84 0.57 -5.07
N VAL A 8 -6.35 1.67 -4.54
CA VAL A 8 -7.29 1.69 -3.42
C VAL A 8 -8.52 2.45 -3.92
N GLY A 9 -9.65 1.74 -4.07
CA GLY A 9 -10.88 2.35 -4.56
C GLY A 9 -10.70 3.08 -5.89
N GLY A 10 -9.91 2.52 -6.80
CA GLY A 10 -9.63 3.11 -8.10
C GLY A 10 -8.49 4.10 -8.14
N ILE A 11 -7.91 4.46 -7.00
CA ILE A 11 -6.78 5.39 -6.94
C ILE A 11 -5.49 4.60 -6.89
N VAL A 12 -4.61 4.77 -7.91
CA VAL A 12 -3.31 4.09 -7.93
C VAL A 12 -2.42 4.69 -6.86
N VAL A 13 -1.91 3.85 -5.97
CA VAL A 13 -1.09 4.30 -4.82
C VAL A 13 0.37 3.88 -4.93
N LEU A 14 0.66 2.79 -5.65
CA LEU A 14 2.03 2.38 -5.92
C LEU A 14 2.08 1.48 -7.15
N ARG A 15 3.28 1.33 -7.70
CA ARG A 15 3.52 0.46 -8.85
C ARG A 15 4.68 -0.46 -8.54
N LEU A 16 4.46 -1.76 -8.69
CA LEU A 16 5.49 -2.77 -8.51
C LEU A 16 6.04 -3.18 -9.86
N ARG A 17 7.35 -3.02 -10.04
CA ARG A 17 8.02 -3.28 -11.32
C ARG A 17 8.95 -4.48 -11.26
N HIS A 18 9.18 -5.02 -10.06
CA HIS A 18 10.20 -6.02 -9.84
C HIS A 18 9.63 -7.21 -9.08
N ALA A 19 10.25 -8.38 -9.29
CA ALA A 19 9.92 -9.56 -8.52
C ALA A 19 10.23 -9.33 -7.03
N GLY A 20 9.49 -9.99 -6.18
CA GLY A 20 9.68 -9.93 -4.75
C GLY A 20 10.42 -11.16 -4.23
N GLN A 21 10.36 -11.34 -2.93
CA GLN A 21 10.94 -12.48 -2.26
C GLN A 21 10.23 -13.77 -2.66
N ARG A 22 10.94 -14.91 -2.52
CA ARG A 22 10.39 -16.24 -2.79
C ARG A 22 9.82 -16.38 -4.19
N LEU A 23 10.48 -15.74 -5.17
CA LEU A 23 10.12 -15.84 -6.58
C LEU A 23 8.74 -15.28 -6.92
N GLN A 24 8.19 -14.41 -6.07
CA GLN A 24 6.94 -13.71 -6.38
C GLN A 24 7.16 -12.76 -7.54
N THR A 25 6.24 -12.78 -8.51
CA THR A 25 6.25 -11.80 -9.59
C THR A 25 5.70 -10.45 -9.10
N ALA A 26 5.95 -9.40 -9.87
CA ALA A 26 5.35 -8.09 -9.56
C ALA A 26 3.83 -8.19 -9.51
N GLN A 27 3.22 -8.97 -10.40
CA GLN A 27 1.77 -9.18 -10.42
C GLN A 27 1.28 -9.88 -9.15
N GLN A 28 2.00 -10.91 -8.70
CA GLN A 28 1.63 -11.60 -7.45
C GLN A 28 1.77 -10.67 -6.24
N ARG A 29 2.82 -9.88 -6.20
CA ARG A 29 3.01 -8.87 -5.14
C ARG A 29 1.86 -7.87 -5.13
N ALA A 30 1.46 -7.41 -6.32
CA ALA A 30 0.36 -6.44 -6.46
C ALA A 30 -0.97 -7.04 -5.99
N THR A 31 -1.24 -8.30 -6.32
CA THR A 31 -2.47 -8.97 -5.90
C THR A 31 -2.55 -9.09 -4.38
N LEU A 32 -1.45 -9.49 -3.74
CA LEU A 32 -1.41 -9.60 -2.28
C LEU A 32 -1.59 -8.23 -1.61
N ALA A 33 -0.89 -7.22 -2.13
CA ALA A 33 -1.03 -5.85 -1.63
C ALA A 33 -2.46 -5.34 -1.78
N PHE A 34 -3.05 -5.56 -2.95
CA PHE A 34 -4.43 -5.14 -3.22
C PHE A 34 -5.41 -5.77 -2.24
N ASN A 35 -5.26 -7.08 -1.97
CA ASN A 35 -6.17 -7.78 -1.06
C ASN A 35 -6.11 -7.21 0.35
N VAL A 36 -4.91 -6.94 0.87
CA VAL A 36 -4.75 -6.34 2.20
C VAL A 36 -5.35 -4.94 2.22
N LEU A 37 -5.07 -4.14 1.19
CA LEU A 37 -5.57 -2.76 1.13
C LEU A 37 -7.08 -2.70 0.92
N GLN A 38 -7.66 -3.65 0.19
CA GLN A 38 -9.11 -3.72 0.02
C GLN A 38 -9.80 -3.97 1.36
N ASN A 39 -9.25 -4.87 2.18
CA ASN A 39 -9.80 -5.12 3.52
C ASN A 39 -9.68 -3.87 4.40
N GLU A 40 -8.55 -3.18 4.32
CA GLU A 40 -8.35 -1.95 5.10
C GLU A 40 -9.30 -0.84 4.62
N LEU A 41 -9.54 -0.75 3.31
CA LEU A 41 -10.47 0.24 2.77
C LEU A 41 -11.89 0.00 3.29
N MET A 42 -12.35 -1.25 3.29
CA MET A 42 -13.68 -1.58 3.81
C MET A 42 -13.79 -1.23 5.29
N PHE A 43 -12.75 -1.53 6.06
CA PHE A 43 -12.69 -1.14 7.47
C PHE A 43 -12.78 0.38 7.62
N ALA A 44 -12.01 1.11 6.82
CA ALA A 44 -11.96 2.58 6.89
C ALA A 44 -13.33 3.21 6.56
N ILE A 45 -14.00 2.70 5.53
CA ILE A 45 -15.33 3.19 5.13
C ILE A 45 -16.34 2.97 6.26
N ASN A 46 -16.25 1.85 6.95
CA ASN A 46 -17.12 1.57 8.10
C ASN A 46 -16.82 2.47 9.29
N GLN A 47 -15.56 2.85 9.50
CA GLN A 47 -15.16 3.76 10.57
C GLN A 47 -15.49 5.23 10.28
N LYS A 48 -15.63 5.57 9.01
CA LYS A 48 -15.92 6.95 8.56
C LYS A 48 -14.86 7.91 9.10
N ALA A 49 -15.29 9.04 9.67
CA ALA A 49 -14.38 10.04 10.23
C ALA A 49 -13.55 9.53 11.40
N SER A 50 -13.92 8.40 11.99
CA SER A 50 -13.16 7.79 13.10
C SER A 50 -11.97 6.97 12.61
N TYR A 51 -11.81 6.78 11.29
CA TYR A 51 -10.69 6.02 10.77
C TYR A 51 -9.37 6.74 11.07
N ASP A 52 -8.41 5.99 11.62
CA ASP A 52 -7.09 6.52 11.93
C ASP A 52 -6.11 6.12 10.80
N PRO A 53 -5.66 7.10 9.99
CA PRO A 53 -4.72 6.79 8.91
C PRO A 53 -3.36 6.30 9.39
N LYS A 54 -3.04 6.45 10.67
CA LYS A 54 -1.81 5.90 11.27
C LYS A 54 -1.79 4.38 11.28
N ARG A 55 -2.90 3.74 10.95
CA ARG A 55 -2.95 2.28 10.75
C ARG A 55 -2.09 1.85 9.57
N ILE A 56 -1.81 2.76 8.63
CA ILE A 56 -0.87 2.53 7.56
C ILE A 56 0.50 2.94 8.08
N GLN A 57 1.39 1.96 8.26
CA GLN A 57 2.68 2.17 8.90
C GLN A 57 3.81 1.64 8.06
N VAL A 58 4.98 2.25 8.20
CA VAL A 58 6.23 1.72 7.70
C VAL A 58 6.96 1.14 8.90
N ALA A 59 7.44 -0.08 8.77
CA ALA A 59 8.14 -0.77 9.86
C ALA A 59 9.37 -1.48 9.31
N LYS A 60 10.31 -1.74 10.20
CA LYS A 60 11.45 -2.58 9.88
C LYS A 60 11.22 -3.94 10.52
N ARG A 61 11.23 -4.99 9.71
CA ARG A 61 11.06 -6.36 10.17
C ARG A 61 12.26 -7.17 9.74
N LEU A 62 13.06 -7.65 10.71
CA LEU A 62 14.37 -8.23 10.43
C LEU A 62 15.20 -7.19 9.65
N ASP A 63 15.69 -7.54 8.47
CA ASP A 63 16.47 -6.61 7.66
C ASP A 63 15.65 -5.92 6.56
N ASN A 64 14.32 -6.10 6.59
CA ASN A 64 13.45 -5.59 5.54
C ASN A 64 12.60 -4.41 6.01
N VAL A 65 12.35 -3.50 5.08
CA VAL A 65 11.37 -2.43 5.28
C VAL A 65 10.03 -2.92 4.73
N VAL A 66 8.97 -2.79 5.51
CA VAL A 66 7.63 -3.26 5.12
C VAL A 66 6.61 -2.16 5.32
N ILE A 67 5.53 -2.21 4.52
CA ILE A 67 4.36 -1.37 4.72
C ILE A 67 3.28 -2.25 5.35
N LEU A 68 2.68 -1.77 6.42
CA LEU A 68 1.62 -2.47 7.14
C LEU A 68 0.30 -1.71 7.04
N ALA A 69 -0.80 -2.42 6.98
CA ALA A 69 -2.14 -1.86 7.06
C ALA A 69 -2.91 -2.65 8.11
N GLY A 70 -3.23 -2.00 9.23
CA GLY A 70 -3.90 -2.67 10.34
C GLY A 70 -3.12 -3.85 10.87
N GLY A 71 -1.79 -3.78 10.83
CA GLY A 71 -0.91 -4.86 11.29
C GLY A 71 -0.59 -5.92 10.26
N GLN A 72 -1.24 -5.91 9.10
CA GLN A 72 -0.99 -6.87 8.03
C GLN A 72 -0.02 -6.30 7.00
N THR A 73 0.88 -7.14 6.51
CA THR A 73 1.88 -6.71 5.52
C THR A 73 1.23 -6.45 4.17
N VAL A 74 1.34 -5.21 3.69
CA VAL A 74 0.93 -4.84 2.34
C VAL A 74 2.00 -5.28 1.34
N CYS A 75 3.24 -4.90 1.60
CA CYS A 75 4.36 -5.34 0.78
C CYS A 75 5.67 -5.17 1.53
N VAL A 76 6.65 -5.97 1.10
CA VAL A 76 8.04 -5.86 1.53
C VAL A 76 8.76 -5.07 0.44
N ILE A 77 9.47 -4.02 0.82
CA ILE A 77 10.22 -3.18 -0.13
C ILE A 77 11.56 -3.86 -0.43
N THR A 78 11.81 -4.15 -1.70
CA THR A 78 13.07 -4.76 -2.12
C THR A 78 14.11 -3.71 -2.47
N ASP A 79 15.38 -4.11 -2.56
CA ASP A 79 16.45 -3.22 -3.00
C ASP A 79 16.22 -2.76 -4.45
N GLU A 80 15.66 -3.63 -5.29
CA GLU A 80 15.32 -3.29 -6.67
C GLU A 80 14.22 -2.22 -6.73
N ASP A 81 13.22 -2.32 -5.85
CA ASP A 81 12.18 -1.29 -5.74
C ASP A 81 12.81 0.07 -5.44
N ALA A 82 13.72 0.10 -4.47
CA ALA A 82 14.39 1.34 -4.06
C ALA A 82 15.22 1.91 -5.18
N LYS A 83 16.03 1.10 -5.83
CA LYS A 83 16.89 1.52 -6.95
C LYS A 83 16.07 2.03 -8.12
N GLY A 84 15.00 1.33 -8.46
CA GLY A 84 14.13 1.71 -9.56
C GLY A 84 13.43 3.04 -9.33
N ASN A 85 13.28 3.45 -8.08
CA ASN A 85 12.66 4.72 -7.69
C ASN A 85 13.66 5.76 -7.21
N ARG A 86 14.96 5.48 -7.34
CA ARG A 86 16.05 6.39 -6.97
C ARG A 86 15.95 6.87 -5.53
N SER A 87 15.61 5.95 -4.62
CA SER A 87 15.49 6.30 -3.21
C SER A 87 15.95 5.13 -2.35
N SER A 88 16.02 5.35 -1.04
CA SER A 88 16.25 4.26 -0.11
C SER A 88 14.93 3.48 0.05
N ALA A 89 15.03 2.26 0.57
CA ALA A 89 13.83 1.45 0.84
C ALA A 89 12.89 2.17 1.81
N PHE A 90 13.44 2.80 2.84
CA PHE A 90 12.63 3.50 3.84
C PHE A 90 11.92 4.71 3.24
N GLU A 91 12.62 5.53 2.45
CA GLU A 91 12.02 6.69 1.80
C GLU A 91 10.91 6.29 0.83
N LEU A 92 11.13 5.23 0.05
CA LEU A 92 10.14 4.71 -0.87
C LEU A 92 8.91 4.21 -0.11
N ALA A 93 9.13 3.45 0.97
CA ALA A 93 8.04 2.95 1.79
C ALA A 93 7.22 4.10 2.38
N GLN A 94 7.86 5.16 2.85
CA GLN A 94 7.18 6.34 3.39
C GLN A 94 6.31 7.01 2.32
N ARG A 95 6.84 7.15 1.11
CA ARG A 95 6.11 7.76 -0.01
C ARG A 95 4.88 6.93 -0.39
N TRP A 96 5.07 5.62 -0.52
CA TRP A 96 3.97 4.71 -0.85
C TRP A 96 2.93 4.66 0.27
N ALA A 97 3.36 4.63 1.52
CA ALA A 97 2.44 4.66 2.67
C ALA A 97 1.59 5.94 2.67
N GLU A 98 2.21 7.08 2.36
CA GLU A 98 1.48 8.35 2.28
C GLU A 98 0.45 8.33 1.16
N ASN A 99 0.81 7.77 0.00
CA ASN A 99 -0.14 7.61 -1.11
C ASN A 99 -1.32 6.73 -0.70
N ILE A 100 -1.06 5.65 0.04
CA ILE A 100 -2.10 4.75 0.55
C ILE A 100 -3.03 5.50 1.49
N ARG A 101 -2.48 6.26 2.43
CA ARG A 101 -3.27 7.04 3.39
C ARG A 101 -4.20 8.02 2.66
N LYS A 102 -3.65 8.76 1.70
CA LYS A 102 -4.44 9.72 0.92
C LYS A 102 -5.53 9.03 0.13
N GLY A 103 -5.21 7.90 -0.49
CA GLY A 103 -6.20 7.13 -1.27
C GLY A 103 -7.34 6.63 -0.40
N ILE A 104 -7.04 6.10 0.78
CA ILE A 104 -8.06 5.62 1.71
C ILE A 104 -8.92 6.78 2.20
N LEU A 105 -8.29 7.88 2.62
CA LEU A 105 -9.03 9.04 3.15
C LEU A 105 -9.92 9.66 2.08
N GLN A 106 -9.48 9.70 0.82
CA GLN A 106 -10.31 10.20 -0.27
C GLN A 106 -11.54 9.33 -0.47
N ASN A 107 -11.38 8.00 -0.43
CA ASN A 107 -12.50 7.07 -0.55
C ASN A 107 -13.48 7.19 0.62
N VAL A 108 -12.97 7.38 1.83
CA VAL A 108 -13.82 7.59 3.01
C VAL A 108 -14.62 8.88 2.86
N ALA A 109 -13.98 9.95 2.42
CA ALA A 109 -14.65 11.25 2.20
C ALA A 109 -15.73 11.12 1.13
N ASP A 110 -15.44 10.44 0.02
CA ASP A 110 -16.40 10.25 -1.07
C ASP A 110 -17.60 9.43 -0.61
N ALA A 111 -17.38 8.36 0.13
CA ALA A 111 -18.45 7.52 0.66
C ALA A 111 -19.32 8.29 1.65
N ASP A 112 -18.69 9.09 2.53
CA ASP A 112 -19.40 9.85 3.56
C ASP A 112 -20.21 11.01 2.97
N SER A 113 -19.78 11.52 1.80
CA SER A 113 -20.48 12.62 1.12
C SER A 113 -21.70 12.15 0.34
N GLY A 114 -21.93 10.84 0.25
CA GLY A 114 -23.05 10.28 -0.50
C GLY A 114 -22.85 10.27 -2.01
N LEU A 115 -21.62 10.40 -2.48
CA LEU A 115 -21.27 10.37 -3.91
C LEU A 115 -21.09 8.94 -4.44
N THR A 116 -21.65 7.99 -3.80
CA THR A 116 -21.58 6.59 -4.22
C THR A 116 -22.66 6.25 -5.22
#